data_b7a73044ad7daf6066e8645780d7b9ed
#
_entry.id   b7a73044ad7daf6066e8645780d7b9ed
#
_cell.length_a   1.000
_cell.length_b   1.000
_cell.length_c   1.000
_cell.angle_alpha   90.00
_cell.angle_beta   90.00
_cell.angle_gamma   90.00
#
_symmetry.space_group_name_H-M   'P 1'
#
loop_
_entity.id
_entity.type
_entity.pdbx_description
1 polymer ?
#
loop_
_entity_poly.entity_id
_entity_poly.type
_entity_poly.pdbx_seq_one_letter_code
_entity_poly.pdbx_strand_id
1 'polypeptide(L)'
;MEFAIREKLSGKDIKHLRKKLNLTQNEFANFCCVSNKTIERWEKSEQLYGTINTIYEILNNDRNLIEKFKIPPFNHSFTVRLKYYENNTLCTLIDVNEIDRIIKIKNYTQDIHKCAFGTNNTPNYDDYIEFLKSRCFPEERDKLKLMLRELDLPFYDPFMIVEKTQGRMAEDKFWIKIEYGGINND
;
A
#
# COMPACT_ATOMS: atom_id res chain seq x y z
N MET A 1 8.92 29.50 -17.06
CA MET A 1 9.51 28.13 -17.20
C MET A 1 8.58 27.35 -18.11
N GLU A 2 9.11 26.75 -19.16
CA GLU A 2 8.35 25.97 -20.15
C GLU A 2 8.66 24.48 -19.97
N PHE A 3 7.70 23.61 -20.31
CA PHE A 3 7.83 22.17 -20.19
C PHE A 3 7.54 21.51 -21.52
N ALA A 4 8.35 20.52 -21.90
CA ALA A 4 8.16 19.72 -23.12
C ALA A 4 7.06 18.66 -22.92
N ILE A 5 5.83 19.12 -22.75
CA ILE A 5 4.63 18.29 -22.61
C ILE A 5 3.78 18.48 -23.85
N ARG A 6 3.28 17.39 -24.39
CA ARG A 6 2.40 17.44 -25.54
C ARG A 6 1.11 18.21 -25.23
N GLU A 7 0.85 19.27 -25.99
CA GLU A 7 -0.31 20.14 -25.75
C GLU A 7 -1.64 19.46 -26.04
N LYS A 8 -1.66 18.55 -27.02
CA LYS A 8 -2.87 17.88 -27.51
C LYS A 8 -2.64 16.38 -27.56
N LEU A 9 -3.56 15.62 -26.96
CA LEU A 9 -3.66 14.17 -27.07
C LEU A 9 -5.00 13.80 -27.68
N SER A 10 -5.03 12.69 -28.42
CA SER A 10 -6.28 12.07 -28.84
C SER A 10 -6.66 10.94 -27.88
N GLY A 11 -7.94 10.59 -27.86
CA GLY A 11 -8.39 9.42 -27.11
C GLY A 11 -7.77 8.11 -27.61
N LYS A 12 -7.35 8.07 -28.88
CA LYS A 12 -6.59 6.94 -29.44
C LYS A 12 -5.23 6.80 -28.78
N ASP A 13 -4.54 7.90 -28.48
CA ASP A 13 -3.24 7.88 -27.79
C ASP A 13 -3.39 7.30 -26.37
N ILE A 14 -4.42 7.73 -25.63
CA ILE A 14 -4.73 7.23 -24.28
C ILE A 14 -5.05 5.74 -24.32
N LYS A 15 -5.90 5.31 -25.23
CA LYS A 15 -6.24 3.89 -25.40
C LYS A 15 -5.02 3.04 -25.78
N HIS A 16 -4.15 3.56 -26.64
CA HIS A 16 -2.90 2.90 -27.01
C HIS A 16 -1.97 2.77 -25.80
N LEU A 17 -1.74 3.85 -25.06
CA LEU A 17 -0.93 3.86 -23.84
C LEU A 17 -1.44 2.83 -22.83
N ARG A 18 -2.74 2.87 -22.50
CA ARG A 18 -3.34 1.92 -21.56
C ARG A 18 -3.12 0.47 -21.97
N LYS A 19 -3.35 0.14 -23.24
CA LYS A 19 -3.10 -1.20 -23.77
C LYS A 19 -1.62 -1.61 -23.71
N LYS A 20 -0.71 -0.68 -24.00
CA LYS A 20 0.74 -0.88 -23.89
C LYS A 20 1.20 -1.16 -22.46
N LEU A 21 0.47 -0.63 -21.47
CA LEU A 21 0.67 -0.87 -20.04
C LEU A 21 -0.08 -2.12 -19.53
N ASN A 22 -0.79 -2.85 -20.41
CA ASN A 22 -1.60 -4.02 -20.09
C ASN A 22 -2.68 -3.76 -19.01
N LEU A 23 -3.26 -2.55 -18.99
CA LEU A 23 -4.29 -2.18 -18.05
C LEU A 23 -5.68 -2.24 -18.67
N THR A 24 -6.67 -2.70 -17.88
CA THR A 24 -8.09 -2.49 -18.18
C THR A 24 -8.46 -1.01 -17.98
N GLN A 25 -9.63 -0.59 -18.50
CA GLN A 25 -10.11 0.77 -18.24
C GLN A 25 -10.28 1.06 -16.76
N ASN A 26 -10.74 0.07 -15.99
CA ASN A 26 -10.95 0.19 -14.55
C ASN A 26 -9.62 0.36 -13.78
N GLU A 27 -8.60 -0.43 -14.11
CA GLU A 27 -7.27 -0.31 -13.51
C GLU A 27 -6.61 1.03 -13.85
N PHE A 28 -6.76 1.49 -15.10
CA PHE A 28 -6.23 2.79 -15.50
C PHE A 28 -6.99 3.95 -14.81
N ALA A 29 -8.31 3.82 -14.63
CA ALA A 29 -9.11 4.76 -13.86
C ALA A 29 -8.65 4.84 -12.40
N ASN A 30 -8.43 3.70 -11.77
CA ASN A 30 -7.92 3.61 -10.39
C ASN A 30 -6.54 4.26 -10.26
N PHE A 31 -5.63 3.98 -11.23
CA PHE A 31 -4.30 4.58 -11.23
C PHE A 31 -4.35 6.11 -11.38
N CYS A 32 -5.22 6.62 -12.26
CA CYS A 32 -5.41 8.06 -12.48
C CYS A 32 -6.28 8.75 -11.41
N CYS A 33 -6.80 8.00 -10.43
CA CYS A 33 -7.75 8.50 -9.43
C CYS A 33 -9.00 9.17 -10.02
N VAL A 34 -9.54 8.58 -11.10
CA VAL A 34 -10.76 9.06 -11.79
C VAL A 34 -11.79 7.94 -11.93
N SER A 35 -13.02 8.30 -12.33
CA SER A 35 -14.06 7.30 -12.61
C SER A 35 -13.81 6.55 -13.93
N ASN A 36 -14.31 5.31 -14.04
CA ASN A 36 -14.24 4.55 -15.29
C ASN A 36 -14.91 5.30 -16.46
N LYS A 37 -16.03 5.99 -16.19
CA LYS A 37 -16.70 6.86 -17.18
C LYS A 37 -15.80 7.98 -17.70
N THR A 38 -14.88 8.48 -16.88
CA THR A 38 -13.90 9.49 -17.30
C THR A 38 -12.93 8.90 -18.31
N ILE A 39 -12.42 7.69 -18.09
CA ILE A 39 -11.54 6.99 -19.05
C ILE A 39 -12.27 6.70 -20.36
N GLU A 40 -13.51 6.21 -20.29
CA GLU A 40 -14.33 5.97 -21.49
C GLU A 40 -14.52 7.26 -22.31
N ARG A 41 -14.78 8.39 -21.62
CA ARG A 41 -14.89 9.71 -22.26
C ARG A 41 -13.56 10.13 -22.89
N TRP A 42 -12.46 9.97 -22.18
CA TRP A 42 -11.13 10.30 -22.70
C TRP A 42 -10.80 9.49 -23.96
N GLU A 43 -11.03 8.18 -23.93
CA GLU A 43 -10.73 7.30 -25.09
C GLU A 43 -11.60 7.58 -26.33
N LYS A 44 -12.74 8.27 -26.18
CA LYS A 44 -13.64 8.70 -27.27
C LYS A 44 -13.37 10.12 -27.76
N SER A 45 -12.62 10.91 -27.00
CA SER A 45 -12.38 12.33 -27.31
C SER A 45 -11.43 12.49 -28.49
N GLU A 46 -11.72 13.45 -29.38
CA GLU A 46 -10.82 13.82 -30.47
C GLU A 46 -9.59 14.57 -29.94
N GLN A 47 -9.78 15.39 -28.92
CA GLN A 47 -8.72 16.17 -28.27
C GLN A 47 -8.87 16.18 -26.76
N LEU A 48 -7.75 16.05 -26.08
CA LEU A 48 -7.62 16.07 -24.63
C LEU A 48 -6.57 17.09 -24.22
N TYR A 49 -6.83 17.75 -23.10
CA TYR A 49 -5.98 18.80 -22.52
C TYR A 49 -5.84 18.62 -21.00
N GLY A 50 -4.82 19.25 -20.44
CA GLY A 50 -4.61 19.35 -18.99
C GLY A 50 -3.82 18.20 -18.41
N THR A 51 -4.10 17.81 -17.18
CA THR A 51 -3.30 16.86 -16.39
C THR A 51 -3.08 15.52 -17.09
N ILE A 52 -4.03 15.06 -17.92
CA ILE A 52 -3.88 13.79 -18.64
C ILE A 52 -2.70 13.81 -19.62
N ASN A 53 -2.35 14.97 -20.15
CA ASN A 53 -1.20 15.12 -21.04
C ASN A 53 0.11 14.88 -20.29
N THR A 54 0.22 15.42 -19.07
CA THR A 54 1.37 15.18 -18.16
C THR A 54 1.46 13.71 -17.78
N ILE A 55 0.34 13.09 -17.36
CA ILE A 55 0.26 11.66 -17.03
C ILE A 55 0.73 10.81 -18.21
N TYR A 56 0.24 11.14 -19.42
CA TYR A 56 0.62 10.44 -20.64
C TYR A 56 2.15 10.46 -20.86
N GLU A 57 2.77 11.63 -20.79
CA GLU A 57 4.22 11.75 -21.03
C GLU A 57 5.03 10.99 -19.97
N ILE A 58 4.65 11.08 -18.68
CA ILE A 58 5.31 10.35 -17.60
C ILE A 58 5.24 8.84 -17.85
N LEU A 59 4.06 8.30 -18.11
CA LEU A 59 3.84 6.86 -18.30
C LEU A 59 4.41 6.34 -19.60
N ASN A 60 4.46 7.17 -20.66
CA ASN A 60 5.05 6.78 -21.94
C ASN A 60 6.58 6.67 -21.86
N ASN A 61 7.20 7.49 -21.00
CA ASN A 61 8.65 7.51 -20.77
C ASN A 61 9.12 6.48 -19.72
N ASP A 62 8.34 6.24 -18.66
CA ASP A 62 8.64 5.20 -17.63
C ASP A 62 7.49 4.19 -17.53
N ARG A 63 7.58 3.12 -18.31
CA ARG A 63 6.58 2.04 -18.30
C ARG A 63 6.55 1.24 -17.01
N ASN A 64 7.66 1.22 -16.28
CA ASN A 64 7.77 0.49 -15.02
C ASN A 64 7.15 1.25 -13.84
N LEU A 65 6.73 2.51 -14.09
CA LEU A 65 6.15 3.34 -13.04
C LEU A 65 4.89 2.70 -12.43
N ILE A 66 4.04 2.09 -13.26
CA ILE A 66 2.84 1.37 -12.79
C ILE A 66 3.20 0.27 -11.78
N GLU A 67 4.23 -0.54 -12.07
CA GLU A 67 4.63 -1.64 -11.19
C GLU A 67 5.18 -1.15 -9.84
N LYS A 68 5.74 0.07 -9.79
CA LYS A 68 6.17 0.68 -8.53
C LYS A 68 4.97 0.95 -7.60
N PHE A 69 3.83 1.36 -8.15
CA PHE A 69 2.62 1.70 -7.38
C PHE A 69 1.63 0.54 -7.24
N LYS A 70 1.77 -0.51 -8.03
CA LYS A 70 0.86 -1.64 -8.02
C LYS A 70 0.93 -2.40 -6.70
N ILE A 71 -0.21 -2.54 -6.04
CA ILE A 71 -0.36 -3.45 -4.90
C ILE A 71 -0.61 -4.85 -5.45
N PRO A 72 0.28 -5.82 -5.21
CA PRO A 72 0.08 -7.18 -5.68
C PRO A 72 -1.17 -7.79 -5.02
N PRO A 73 -1.90 -8.68 -5.72
CA PRO A 73 -2.98 -9.42 -5.10
C PRO A 73 -2.46 -10.18 -3.87
N PHE A 74 -3.33 -10.38 -2.88
CA PHE A 74 -2.96 -11.15 -1.70
C PHE A 74 -2.73 -12.61 -2.10
N ASN A 75 -1.53 -13.12 -1.83
CA ASN A 75 -1.18 -14.50 -2.15
C ASN A 75 -1.61 -15.42 -0.99
N HIS A 76 -2.36 -16.47 -1.31
CA HIS A 76 -2.85 -17.48 -0.34
C HIS A 76 -1.75 -18.24 0.41
N SER A 77 -0.48 -18.14 0.00
CA SER A 77 0.67 -18.65 0.76
C SER A 77 0.94 -17.85 2.04
N PHE A 78 0.32 -16.69 2.21
CA PHE A 78 0.44 -15.85 3.41
C PHE A 78 -0.85 -15.87 4.20
N THR A 79 -0.75 -15.87 5.54
CA THR A 79 -1.89 -15.91 6.45
C THR A 79 -2.44 -14.52 6.74
N VAL A 80 -1.57 -13.52 6.74
CA VAL A 80 -1.95 -12.14 7.05
C VAL A 80 -1.16 -11.15 6.20
N ARG A 81 -1.81 -10.04 5.87
CA ARG A 81 -1.22 -8.88 5.19
C ARG A 81 -1.40 -7.64 6.04
N LEU A 82 -0.31 -6.96 6.33
CA LEU A 82 -0.32 -5.66 6.99
C LEU A 82 -0.03 -4.57 5.96
N LYS A 83 -0.85 -3.53 5.94
CA LYS A 83 -0.63 -2.30 5.19
C LYS A 83 -0.26 -1.20 6.15
N TYR A 84 1.02 -0.80 6.16
CA TYR A 84 1.56 0.24 7.04
C TYR A 84 1.46 1.60 6.36
N TYR A 85 0.73 2.51 6.98
CA TYR A 85 0.41 3.84 6.46
C TYR A 85 1.02 4.94 7.32
N GLU A 86 1.41 6.05 6.67
CA GLU A 86 1.53 7.36 7.30
C GLU A 86 0.36 8.22 6.83
N ASN A 87 -0.53 8.64 7.74
CA ASN A 87 -1.81 9.28 7.39
C ASN A 87 -2.59 8.43 6.36
N ASN A 88 -2.70 8.90 5.12
CA ASN A 88 -3.39 8.22 4.02
C ASN A 88 -2.44 7.62 2.97
N THR A 89 -1.13 7.64 3.23
CA THR A 89 -0.11 7.15 2.28
C THR A 89 0.36 5.78 2.69
N LEU A 90 0.19 4.78 1.83
CA LEU A 90 0.76 3.44 2.04
C LEU A 90 2.28 3.52 1.92
N CYS A 91 2.98 3.16 2.98
CA CYS A 91 4.45 3.19 3.06
C CYS A 91 5.06 1.80 2.84
N THR A 92 4.55 0.78 3.53
CA THR A 92 5.05 -0.61 3.40
C THR A 92 3.89 -1.59 3.38
N LEU A 93 3.94 -2.55 2.47
CA LEU A 93 3.12 -3.75 2.45
C LEU A 93 3.92 -4.89 3.06
N ILE A 94 3.33 -5.64 3.98
CA ILE A 94 3.98 -6.74 4.70
C ILE A 94 3.07 -7.95 4.59
N ASP A 95 3.49 -8.98 3.87
CA ASP A 95 2.82 -10.28 3.79
C ASP A 95 3.52 -11.26 4.72
N VAL A 96 2.79 -11.92 5.61
CA VAL A 96 3.32 -12.83 6.62
C VAL A 96 2.63 -14.18 6.52
N ASN A 97 3.44 -15.24 6.53
CA ASN A 97 2.99 -16.58 6.85
C ASN A 97 3.44 -16.89 8.28
N GLU A 98 2.51 -16.87 9.23
CA GLU A 98 2.82 -17.06 10.65
C GLU A 98 3.19 -18.52 10.96
N ILE A 99 2.70 -19.47 10.18
CA ILE A 99 2.97 -20.90 10.36
C ILE A 99 4.43 -21.22 9.97
N ASP A 100 4.83 -20.78 8.77
CA ASP A 100 6.15 -21.03 8.23
C ASP A 100 7.18 -19.97 8.65
N ARG A 101 6.75 -18.93 9.37
CA ARG A 101 7.55 -17.78 9.79
C ARG A 101 8.25 -17.08 8.62
N ILE A 102 7.53 -16.94 7.52
CA ILE A 102 8.02 -16.29 6.30
C ILE A 102 7.38 -14.90 6.19
N ILE A 103 8.20 -13.92 5.83
CA ILE A 103 7.78 -12.54 5.59
C ILE A 103 8.24 -12.07 4.21
N LYS A 104 7.38 -11.30 3.55
CA LYS A 104 7.68 -10.59 2.31
C LYS A 104 7.20 -9.16 2.42
N ILE A 105 8.05 -8.22 2.00
CA ILE A 105 7.70 -6.81 2.04
C ILE A 105 7.76 -6.15 0.65
N LYS A 106 7.03 -5.03 0.53
CA LYS A 106 7.19 -4.09 -0.57
C LYS A 106 7.05 -2.66 -0.03
N ASN A 107 8.11 -1.86 -0.17
CA ASN A 107 8.10 -0.45 0.18
C ASN A 107 7.54 0.37 -0.99
N TYR A 108 6.67 1.34 -0.68
CA TYR A 108 6.07 2.30 -1.62
C TYR A 108 6.65 3.71 -1.48
N THR A 109 7.56 3.89 -0.52
CA THR A 109 8.30 5.13 -0.28
C THR A 109 9.80 4.87 -0.30
N GLN A 110 10.58 5.88 -0.65
CA GLN A 110 12.05 5.87 -0.56
C GLN A 110 12.55 6.51 0.75
N ASP A 111 11.66 7.12 1.51
CA ASP A 111 11.97 7.68 2.82
C ASP A 111 12.08 6.55 3.85
N ILE A 112 13.32 6.25 4.25
CA ILE A 112 13.62 5.16 5.19
C ILE A 112 12.93 5.32 6.55
N HIS A 113 12.64 6.55 6.96
CA HIS A 113 11.94 6.83 8.23
C HIS A 113 10.45 6.48 8.17
N LYS A 114 9.92 6.27 6.96
CA LYS A 114 8.53 5.85 6.73
C LYS A 114 8.41 4.37 6.38
N CYS A 115 9.53 3.69 6.13
CA CYS A 115 9.52 2.26 5.92
C CYS A 115 9.37 1.51 7.24
N ALA A 116 8.54 0.47 7.27
CA ALA A 116 8.30 -0.34 8.48
C ALA A 116 9.58 -0.93 9.09
N PHE A 117 10.57 -1.24 8.25
CA PHE A 117 11.85 -1.83 8.64
C PHE A 117 13.05 -0.92 8.33
N GLY A 118 12.82 0.39 8.18
CA GLY A 118 13.88 1.35 7.88
C GLY A 118 14.67 0.97 6.62
N THR A 119 15.97 0.76 6.76
CA THR A 119 16.89 0.37 5.67
C THR A 119 16.90 -1.13 5.37
N ASN A 120 16.29 -1.97 6.24
CA ASN A 120 16.26 -3.42 6.04
C ASN A 120 15.20 -3.78 4.98
N ASN A 121 15.65 -4.13 3.78
CA ASN A 121 14.78 -4.51 2.66
C ASN A 121 14.46 -6.01 2.59
N THR A 122 15.09 -6.82 3.45
CA THR A 122 14.90 -8.26 3.54
C THR A 122 14.73 -8.70 5.00
N PRO A 123 13.71 -8.15 5.72
CA PRO A 123 13.49 -8.48 7.12
C PRO A 123 13.13 -9.97 7.26
N ASN A 124 13.55 -10.54 8.37
CA ASN A 124 13.13 -11.88 8.78
C ASN A 124 11.93 -11.82 9.74
N TYR A 125 11.47 -12.98 10.21
CA TYR A 125 10.28 -13.04 11.08
C TYR A 125 10.53 -12.40 12.47
N ASP A 126 11.74 -12.44 12.98
CA ASP A 126 12.08 -11.81 14.26
C ASP A 126 12.07 -10.27 14.12
N ASP A 127 12.54 -9.72 12.98
CA ASP A 127 12.39 -8.30 12.65
C ASP A 127 10.90 -7.88 12.59
N TYR A 128 10.03 -8.75 12.09
CA TYR A 128 8.59 -8.52 12.07
C TYR A 128 8.01 -8.45 13.49
N ILE A 129 8.41 -9.35 14.38
CA ILE A 129 7.97 -9.31 15.78
C ILE A 129 8.44 -8.02 16.48
N GLU A 130 9.70 -7.61 16.24
CA GLU A 130 10.21 -6.34 16.77
C GLU A 130 9.47 -5.13 16.19
N PHE A 131 9.12 -5.16 14.91
CA PHE A 131 8.26 -4.14 14.32
C PHE A 131 6.91 -4.05 15.01
N LEU A 132 6.22 -5.18 15.25
CA LEU A 132 4.95 -5.20 15.97
C LEU A 132 5.10 -4.63 17.39
N LYS A 133 6.14 -5.03 18.13
CA LYS A 133 6.45 -4.50 19.48
C LYS A 133 6.65 -2.98 19.45
N SER A 134 7.31 -2.45 18.42
CA SER A 134 7.51 -1.00 18.27
C SER A 134 6.20 -0.23 18.06
N ARG A 135 5.12 -0.92 17.69
CA ARG A 135 3.76 -0.39 17.50
C ARG A 135 2.81 -0.71 18.65
N CYS A 136 3.36 -1.13 19.79
CA CYS A 136 2.63 -1.44 21.01
C CYS A 136 3.16 -0.60 22.18
N PHE A 137 2.37 -0.51 23.23
CA PHE A 137 2.89 -0.07 24.52
C PHE A 137 3.85 -1.13 25.09
N PRO A 138 4.91 -0.73 25.83
CA PRO A 138 5.87 -1.67 26.41
C PRO A 138 5.22 -2.66 27.38
N GLU A 139 5.73 -3.91 27.37
CA GLU A 139 5.24 -4.97 28.27
C GLU A 139 5.51 -4.66 29.74
N GLU A 140 6.58 -3.91 30.03
CA GLU A 140 6.97 -3.49 31.38
C GLU A 140 6.19 -2.27 31.90
N ARG A 141 5.22 -1.78 31.13
CA ARG A 141 4.48 -0.56 31.46
C ARG A 141 3.63 -0.75 32.73
N ASP A 142 3.67 0.24 33.60
CA ASP A 142 2.77 0.31 34.76
C ASP A 142 1.30 0.18 34.30
N LYS A 143 0.51 -0.58 35.09
CA LYS A 143 -0.92 -0.85 34.80
C LYS A 143 -1.20 -1.66 33.51
N LEU A 144 -0.22 -2.44 33.04
CA LEU A 144 -0.37 -3.33 31.89
C LEU A 144 -1.71 -4.11 31.93
N LYS A 145 -2.03 -4.75 33.06
CA LYS A 145 -3.27 -5.53 33.23
C LYS A 145 -4.54 -4.72 33.00
N LEU A 146 -4.53 -3.42 33.33
CA LEU A 146 -5.67 -2.55 33.09
C LEU A 146 -5.82 -2.25 31.60
N MET A 147 -4.71 -1.95 30.93
CA MET A 147 -4.70 -1.69 29.48
C MET A 147 -5.12 -2.92 28.66
N LEU A 148 -4.64 -4.11 29.02
CA LEU A 148 -5.07 -5.35 28.38
C LEU A 148 -6.57 -5.61 28.57
N ARG A 149 -7.11 -5.31 29.76
CA ARG A 149 -8.56 -5.42 30.03
C ARG A 149 -9.37 -4.42 29.19
N GLU A 150 -8.90 -3.19 29.02
CA GLU A 150 -9.55 -2.18 28.18
C GLU A 150 -9.59 -2.59 26.70
N LEU A 151 -8.58 -3.33 26.24
CA LEU A 151 -8.52 -3.90 24.88
C LEU A 151 -9.23 -5.25 24.75
N ASP A 152 -9.75 -5.80 25.85
CA ASP A 152 -10.34 -7.14 25.91
C ASP A 152 -9.33 -8.22 25.47
N LEU A 153 -8.09 -8.13 26.00
CA LEU A 153 -7.02 -9.06 25.71
C LEU A 153 -6.65 -9.89 26.97
N PRO A 154 -6.50 -11.22 26.86
CA PRO A 154 -6.21 -12.10 28.00
C PRO A 154 -4.75 -12.01 28.47
N PHE A 155 -3.83 -11.68 27.58
CA PHE A 155 -2.39 -11.57 27.82
C PHE A 155 -1.75 -10.60 26.84
N TYR A 156 -0.49 -10.24 27.07
CA TYR A 156 0.28 -9.40 26.19
C TYR A 156 0.70 -10.18 24.93
N ASP A 157 0.22 -9.74 23.79
CA ASP A 157 0.62 -10.22 22.46
C ASP A 157 0.68 -9.04 21.50
N PRO A 158 1.85 -8.75 20.89
CA PRO A 158 2.01 -7.59 20.03
C PRO A 158 1.07 -7.57 18.83
N PHE A 159 0.81 -8.74 18.21
CA PHE A 159 -0.09 -8.81 17.06
C PHE A 159 -1.53 -8.50 17.46
N MET A 160 -2.03 -9.11 18.55
CA MET A 160 -3.38 -8.85 19.07
C MET A 160 -3.56 -7.38 19.49
N ILE A 161 -2.53 -6.77 20.09
CA ILE A 161 -2.56 -5.34 20.45
C ILE A 161 -2.63 -4.48 19.19
N VAL A 162 -1.78 -4.74 18.18
CA VAL A 162 -1.80 -4.03 16.90
C VAL A 162 -3.14 -4.20 16.18
N GLU A 163 -3.74 -5.37 16.23
CA GLU A 163 -5.06 -5.63 15.66
C GLU A 163 -6.14 -4.73 16.29
N LYS A 164 -6.16 -4.60 17.62
CA LYS A 164 -7.12 -3.78 18.35
C LYS A 164 -6.86 -2.27 18.21
N THR A 165 -5.59 -1.85 18.23
CA THR A 165 -5.18 -0.44 18.22
C THR A 165 -4.86 0.10 16.83
N GLN A 166 -4.81 -0.77 15.83
CA GLN A 166 -4.24 -0.48 14.50
C GLN A 166 -2.77 -0.03 14.58
N GLY A 167 -2.05 -0.38 15.64
CA GLY A 167 -0.68 0.04 15.88
C GLY A 167 -0.49 1.56 15.97
N ARG A 168 -1.56 2.32 16.31
CA ARG A 168 -1.51 3.78 16.45
C ARG A 168 -0.79 4.17 17.73
N MET A 169 0.14 5.12 17.60
CA MET A 169 0.89 5.70 18.71
C MET A 169 0.55 7.20 18.80
N ALA A 170 0.65 7.76 20.01
CA ALA A 170 0.34 9.18 20.25
C ALA A 170 1.39 10.12 19.61
N GLU A 171 2.61 9.61 19.44
CA GLU A 171 3.79 10.38 19.02
C GLU A 171 3.90 10.54 17.50
N ASP A 172 3.13 9.75 16.72
CA ASP A 172 3.26 9.75 15.27
C ASP A 172 1.91 9.65 14.54
N LYS A 173 1.95 9.57 13.21
CA LYS A 173 0.78 9.48 12.33
C LYS A 173 0.69 8.14 11.61
N PHE A 174 1.46 7.15 12.06
CA PHE A 174 1.46 5.84 11.45
C PHE A 174 0.33 4.96 12.00
N TRP A 175 -0.13 4.05 11.15
CA TRP A 175 -1.11 3.05 11.51
C TRP A 175 -1.07 1.86 10.57
N ILE A 176 -1.69 0.76 11.00
CA ILE A 176 -1.66 -0.52 10.30
C ILE A 176 -3.09 -0.97 10.00
N LYS A 177 -3.34 -1.31 8.73
CA LYS A 177 -4.53 -2.05 8.32
C LYS A 177 -4.17 -3.51 8.13
N ILE A 178 -4.88 -4.41 8.81
CA ILE A 178 -4.69 -5.86 8.70
C ILE A 178 -5.76 -6.43 7.76
N GLU A 179 -5.33 -7.33 6.87
CA GLU A 179 -6.16 -8.11 5.97
C GLU A 179 -5.78 -9.59 6.14
N TYR A 180 -6.74 -10.45 6.40
CA TYR A 180 -6.52 -11.88 6.56
C TYR A 180 -6.59 -12.61 5.23
N GLY A 181 -5.71 -13.58 5.03
CA GLY A 181 -5.80 -14.54 3.94
C GLY A 181 -7.07 -15.37 4.15
N GLY A 182 -8.07 -15.20 3.28
CA GLY A 182 -9.29 -15.99 3.39
C GLY A 182 -8.96 -17.47 3.25
N ILE A 183 -9.25 -18.24 4.28
CA ILE A 183 -9.57 -19.66 4.10
C ILE A 183 -10.90 -19.61 3.34
N ASN A 184 -10.89 -19.80 2.01
CA ASN A 184 -12.11 -20.11 1.29
C ASN A 184 -12.57 -21.44 1.86
N ASN A 185 -13.53 -21.38 2.78
CA ASN A 185 -14.36 -22.52 3.08
C ASN A 185 -15.26 -22.73 1.84
N ASP A 186 -14.74 -23.50 0.87
CA ASP A 186 -15.55 -24.11 -0.16
C ASP A 186 -16.46 -25.18 0.45
#